data_c29c257ab7b1d9e7fc4a66bf1bd8a983
#
_entry.id   c29c257ab7b1d9e7fc4a66bf1bd8a983
#
_cell.length_a   1.000
_cell.length_b   1.000
_cell.length_c   1.000
_cell.angle_alpha   90.00
_cell.angle_beta   90.00
_cell.angle_gamma   90.00
#
_symmetry.space_group_name_H-M   'P 1'
#
loop_
_entity.id
_entity.type
_entity.pdbx_description
1 polymer ?
#
loop_
_entity_poly.entity_id
_entity_poly.type
_entity_poly.pdbx_seq_one_letter_code
_entity_poly.pdbx_strand_id
1 'polypeptide(L)'
;DFTASDVFTYKYVNPSSSNPDQEIQLLKVPAVDVIDGADFVNNAESAKWKRMPSFIDKGFGYIPNDDGSMTNFSQRRKIDEEKTKAAGRLVLADSNNTSSDFEPVDPPTPKGGYNGYDLK
;
A
#
# COMPACT_ATOMS: atom_id res chain seq x y z
N ASP A 1 16.03 19.70 -6.10
CA ASP A 1 17.13 18.84 -6.58
C ASP A 1 17.65 18.05 -5.38
N PHE A 2 17.82 16.73 -5.54
CA PHE A 2 18.42 15.88 -4.51
C PHE A 2 19.93 16.04 -4.50
N THR A 3 20.51 16.00 -3.32
CA THR A 3 21.95 16.13 -3.09
C THR A 3 22.54 14.83 -2.53
N ALA A 4 23.85 14.72 -2.45
CA ALA A 4 24.50 13.55 -1.86
C ALA A 4 24.12 13.35 -0.37
N SER A 5 23.71 14.40 0.34
CA SER A 5 23.22 14.30 1.73
C SER A 5 21.84 13.65 1.85
N ASP A 6 21.10 13.56 0.75
CA ASP A 6 19.77 12.93 0.71
C ASP A 6 19.85 11.43 0.43
N VAL A 7 21.05 10.91 0.22
CA VAL A 7 21.30 9.49 -0.03
C VAL A 7 21.85 8.83 1.23
N PHE A 8 21.33 7.66 1.55
CA PHE A 8 21.85 6.84 2.64
C PHE A 8 22.04 5.39 2.21
N THR A 9 22.98 4.70 2.84
CA THR A 9 23.23 3.29 2.60
C THR A 9 22.31 2.46 3.50
N TYR A 10 21.47 1.66 2.88
CA TYR A 10 20.65 0.67 3.57
C TYR A 10 21.30 -0.71 3.45
N LYS A 11 21.53 -1.34 4.61
CA LYS A 11 22.02 -2.72 4.66
C LYS A 11 20.82 -3.67 4.76
N TYR A 12 20.57 -4.39 3.70
CA TYR A 12 19.59 -5.46 3.70
C TYR A 12 20.26 -6.76 4.15
N VAL A 13 19.94 -7.18 5.37
CA VAL A 13 20.35 -8.49 5.88
C VAL A 13 19.42 -9.55 5.27
N ASN A 14 19.99 -10.40 4.42
CA ASN A 14 19.21 -11.43 3.78
C ASN A 14 18.85 -12.52 4.81
N PRO A 15 17.55 -12.85 5.00
CA PRO A 15 17.14 -13.89 5.93
C PRO A 15 17.57 -15.30 5.50
N SER A 16 17.97 -15.47 4.25
CA SER A 16 18.51 -16.72 3.72
C SER A 16 20.03 -16.72 3.82
N SER A 17 20.58 -17.68 4.54
CA SER A 17 22.04 -17.84 4.68
C SER A 17 22.79 -18.15 3.37
N SER A 18 22.05 -18.48 2.30
CA SER A 18 22.63 -18.79 0.99
C SER A 18 22.90 -17.55 0.13
N ASN A 19 22.36 -16.41 0.50
CA ASN A 19 22.55 -15.15 -0.24
C ASN A 19 23.29 -14.14 0.62
N PRO A 20 24.23 -13.38 0.04
CA PRO A 20 24.95 -12.36 0.79
C PRO A 20 24.04 -11.19 1.18
N ASP A 21 24.40 -10.53 2.26
CA ASP A 21 23.82 -9.23 2.59
C ASP A 21 24.10 -8.23 1.46
N GLN A 22 23.16 -7.33 1.27
CA GLN A 22 23.26 -6.32 0.22
C GLN A 22 23.33 -4.92 0.81
N GLU A 23 24.14 -4.08 0.22
CA GLU A 23 24.11 -2.65 0.48
C GLU A 23 23.51 -1.94 -0.74
N ILE A 24 22.45 -1.16 -0.50
CA ILE A 24 21.79 -0.37 -1.52
C ILE A 24 21.76 1.09 -1.13
N GLN A 25 21.94 1.95 -2.13
CA GLN A 25 21.81 3.38 -1.95
C GLN A 25 20.33 3.76 -2.11
N LEU A 26 19.76 4.37 -1.10
CA LEU A 26 18.37 4.82 -1.09
C LEU A 26 18.30 6.32 -0.93
N LEU A 27 17.32 6.92 -1.59
CA LEU A 27 17.00 8.32 -1.42
C LEU A 27 16.18 8.53 -0.15
N LYS A 28 16.57 9.50 0.65
CA LYS A 28 15.85 9.88 1.84
C LYS A 28 14.72 10.84 1.47
N VAL A 29 13.48 10.36 1.54
CA VAL A 29 12.29 11.19 1.33
C VAL A 29 11.79 11.69 2.68
N PRO A 30 11.70 13.00 2.90
CA PRO A 30 11.12 13.54 4.13
C PRO A 30 9.67 13.10 4.30
N ALA A 31 9.28 12.74 5.52
CA ALA A 31 7.92 12.26 5.80
C ALA A 31 6.84 13.29 5.41
N VAL A 32 7.16 14.58 5.51
CA VAL A 32 6.25 15.69 5.15
C VAL A 32 5.94 15.76 3.66
N ASP A 33 6.77 15.16 2.82
CA ASP A 33 6.59 15.11 1.37
C ASP A 33 5.81 13.87 0.93
N VAL A 34 5.50 12.95 1.86
CA VAL A 34 4.70 11.76 1.58
C VAL A 34 3.23 12.09 1.78
N ILE A 35 2.47 12.05 0.69
CA ILE A 35 1.03 12.35 0.71
C ILE A 35 0.25 11.17 1.29
N ASP A 36 0.54 9.96 0.85
CA ASP A 36 -0.13 8.73 1.27
C ASP A 36 0.75 7.52 0.94
N GLY A 37 0.46 6.39 1.55
CA GLY A 37 1.12 5.13 1.28
C GLY A 37 0.24 3.95 1.67
N ALA A 38 0.35 2.85 0.92
CA ALA A 38 -0.36 1.62 1.21
C ALA A 38 0.60 0.44 1.11
N ASP A 39 0.53 -0.46 2.06
CA ASP A 39 1.39 -1.64 2.13
C ASP A 39 0.58 -2.92 1.88
N PHE A 40 1.00 -3.71 0.89
CA PHE A 40 0.34 -4.97 0.57
C PHE A 40 1.33 -6.13 0.71
N VAL A 41 0.86 -7.19 1.31
CA VAL A 41 1.62 -8.41 1.56
C VAL A 41 0.86 -9.64 1.03
N ASN A 42 1.54 -10.76 0.87
CA ASN A 42 0.93 -11.96 0.30
C ASN A 42 -0.18 -12.55 1.17
N ASN A 43 0.01 -12.53 2.49
CA ASN A 43 -0.96 -13.08 3.45
C ASN A 43 -0.74 -12.45 4.82
N ALA A 44 -1.59 -12.76 5.78
CA ALA A 44 -1.50 -12.22 7.14
C ALA A 44 -0.16 -12.50 7.84
N GLU A 45 0.45 -13.66 7.60
CA GLU A 45 1.73 -14.04 8.21
C GLU A 45 2.90 -13.21 7.66
N SER A 46 2.72 -12.63 6.48
CA SER A 46 3.71 -11.77 5.83
C SER A 46 3.75 -10.34 6.40
N ALA A 47 2.95 -10.04 7.41
CA ALA A 47 2.94 -8.73 8.09
C ALA A 47 4.32 -8.28 8.58
N LYS A 48 5.18 -9.22 8.95
CA LYS A 48 6.59 -8.97 9.31
C LYS A 48 7.42 -8.33 8.19
N TRP A 49 6.94 -8.40 6.96
CA TRP A 49 7.57 -7.81 5.78
C TRP A 49 7.04 -6.42 5.43
N LYS A 50 6.08 -5.92 6.22
CA LYS A 50 5.60 -4.55 6.09
C LYS A 50 6.78 -3.57 6.13
N ARG A 51 6.80 -2.63 5.20
CA ARG A 51 7.88 -1.65 5.03
C ARG A 51 7.45 -0.22 5.33
N MET A 52 6.16 0.06 5.16
CA MET A 52 5.65 1.40 5.39
C MET A 52 5.70 1.74 6.89
N PRO A 53 6.26 2.90 7.26
CA PRO A 53 6.22 3.36 8.64
C PRO A 53 4.78 3.58 9.13
N SER A 54 4.51 3.30 10.40
CA SER A 54 3.15 3.38 10.96
C SER A 54 2.54 4.78 10.98
N PHE A 55 3.35 5.83 10.84
CA PHE A 55 2.84 7.19 10.73
C PHE A 55 2.32 7.53 9.32
N ILE A 56 2.67 6.70 8.30
CA ILE A 56 2.13 6.78 6.95
C ILE A 56 0.98 5.76 6.80
N ASP A 57 1.23 4.50 7.19
CA ASP A 57 0.24 3.42 7.10
C ASP A 57 0.33 2.51 8.33
N LYS A 58 -0.72 2.47 9.12
CA LYS A 58 -0.80 1.68 10.35
C LYS A 58 -1.06 0.19 10.08
N GLY A 59 -1.67 -0.11 8.92
CA GLY A 59 -2.09 -1.45 8.56
C GLY A 59 -1.29 -2.06 7.41
N PHE A 60 -1.88 -3.05 6.82
CA PHE A 60 -1.44 -3.67 5.58
C PHE A 60 -2.64 -4.39 4.94
N GLY A 61 -2.62 -4.48 3.61
CA GLY A 61 -3.61 -5.24 2.86
C GLY A 61 -3.08 -6.60 2.44
N TYR A 62 -3.97 -7.57 2.32
CA TYR A 62 -3.70 -8.86 1.68
C TYR A 62 -5.00 -9.43 1.13
N ILE A 63 -4.90 -10.44 0.27
CA ILE A 63 -6.07 -11.13 -0.29
C ILE A 63 -6.32 -12.36 0.58
N PRO A 64 -7.47 -12.44 1.27
CA PRO A 64 -7.83 -13.60 2.09
C PRO A 64 -7.84 -14.88 1.24
N ASN A 65 -7.35 -15.98 1.82
CA ASN A 65 -7.25 -17.30 1.19
C ASN A 65 -6.34 -17.36 -0.05
N ASP A 66 -5.47 -16.38 -0.20
CA ASP A 66 -4.41 -16.42 -1.20
C ASP A 66 -3.20 -17.19 -0.65
N ASP A 67 -2.67 -18.11 -1.44
CA ASP A 67 -1.45 -18.86 -1.14
C ASP A 67 -0.19 -18.14 -1.63
N GLY A 68 -0.34 -16.89 -2.07
CA GLY A 68 0.74 -16.09 -2.64
C GLY A 68 0.95 -16.33 -4.13
N SER A 69 0.10 -17.10 -4.78
CA SER A 69 0.11 -17.30 -6.22
C SER A 69 -0.69 -16.21 -6.95
N MET A 70 -0.62 -16.21 -8.27
CA MET A 70 -1.41 -15.28 -9.09
C MET A 70 -2.90 -15.61 -8.98
N THR A 71 -3.63 -14.75 -8.27
CA THR A 71 -5.08 -14.84 -8.14
C THR A 71 -5.77 -13.86 -9.09
N ASN A 72 -7.07 -14.03 -9.31
CA ASN A 72 -7.88 -13.09 -10.08
C ASN A 72 -8.37 -11.90 -9.22
N PHE A 73 -7.87 -11.75 -8.01
CA PHE A 73 -8.24 -10.66 -7.12
C PHE A 73 -7.41 -9.41 -7.37
N SER A 74 -7.99 -8.27 -7.05
CA SER A 74 -7.27 -7.01 -6.85
C SER A 74 -7.70 -6.37 -5.53
N GLN A 75 -6.95 -5.39 -5.08
CA GLN A 75 -7.32 -4.56 -3.94
C GLN A 75 -7.88 -3.24 -4.46
N ARG A 76 -9.01 -2.83 -3.91
CA ARG A 76 -9.68 -1.58 -4.25
C ARG A 76 -9.83 -0.73 -2.99
N ARG A 77 -9.55 0.57 -3.09
CA ARG A 77 -9.82 1.49 -1.99
C ARG A 77 -11.34 1.64 -1.82
N LYS A 78 -11.83 1.54 -0.61
CA LYS A 78 -13.26 1.69 -0.29
C LYS A 78 -13.75 3.13 -0.52
N ILE A 79 -15.05 3.28 -0.66
CA ILE A 79 -15.68 4.60 -0.67
C ILE A 79 -15.90 5.05 0.79
N ASP A 80 -15.60 6.32 1.06
CA ASP A 80 -16.10 7.00 2.25
C ASP A 80 -17.49 7.54 1.92
N GLU A 81 -18.52 6.78 2.26
CA GLU A 81 -19.92 7.09 1.89
C GLU A 81 -20.39 8.43 2.48
N GLU A 82 -20.01 8.73 3.72
CA GLU A 82 -20.42 9.96 4.39
C GLU A 82 -19.77 11.18 3.74
N LYS A 83 -18.47 11.13 3.52
CA LYS A 83 -17.76 12.23 2.84
C LYS A 83 -18.16 12.35 1.38
N THR A 84 -18.43 11.26 0.69
CA THR A 84 -18.93 11.23 -0.69
C THR A 84 -20.28 11.97 -0.78
N LYS A 85 -21.21 11.64 0.11
CA LYS A 85 -22.52 12.28 0.17
C LYS A 85 -22.41 13.78 0.51
N ALA A 86 -21.59 14.12 1.48
CA ALA A 86 -21.41 15.51 1.90
C ALA A 86 -20.72 16.35 0.81
N ALA A 87 -19.78 15.78 0.08
CA ALA A 87 -19.02 16.47 -0.96
C ALA A 87 -19.74 16.50 -2.34
N GLY A 88 -20.77 15.69 -2.56
CA GLY A 88 -21.42 15.50 -3.85
C GLY A 88 -20.50 14.93 -4.95
N ARG A 89 -19.41 14.31 -4.57
CA ARG A 89 -18.44 13.64 -5.46
C ARG A 89 -17.82 12.45 -4.76
N LEU A 90 -17.27 11.52 -5.53
CA LEU A 90 -16.56 10.38 -4.99
C LEU A 90 -15.43 10.83 -4.04
N VAL A 91 -15.45 10.31 -2.82
CA VAL A 91 -14.37 10.43 -1.84
C VAL A 91 -14.00 9.02 -1.38
N LEU A 92 -12.75 8.68 -1.50
CA LEU A 92 -12.23 7.37 -1.09
C LEU A 92 -11.82 7.39 0.39
N ALA A 93 -11.94 6.23 1.03
CA ALA A 93 -11.52 6.07 2.41
C ALA A 93 -10.01 6.28 2.54
N ASP A 94 -9.63 7.06 3.54
CA ASP A 94 -8.24 7.33 3.87
C ASP A 94 -8.15 7.58 5.38
N SER A 95 -7.73 6.52 6.08
CA SER A 95 -7.52 6.54 7.53
C SER A 95 -6.06 6.31 7.91
N ASN A 96 -5.15 6.34 6.94
CA ASN A 96 -3.77 5.90 7.07
C ASN A 96 -3.69 4.45 7.61
N ASN A 97 -4.57 3.59 7.12
CA ASN A 97 -4.64 2.19 7.51
C ASN A 97 -5.14 1.33 6.35
N THR A 98 -4.20 0.76 5.60
CA THR A 98 -4.51 -0.08 4.43
C THR A 98 -5.50 -1.20 4.75
N SER A 99 -5.43 -1.82 5.95
CA SER A 99 -6.38 -2.88 6.35
C SER A 99 -7.83 -2.39 6.40
N SER A 100 -8.04 -1.13 6.74
CA SER A 100 -9.38 -0.53 6.85
C SER A 100 -9.85 0.07 5.54
N ASP A 101 -8.91 0.65 4.78
CA ASP A 101 -9.20 1.51 3.63
C ASP A 101 -9.37 0.72 2.33
N PHE A 102 -8.90 -0.53 2.28
CA PHE A 102 -8.98 -1.37 1.08
C PHE A 102 -9.84 -2.60 1.29
N GLU A 103 -10.32 -3.15 0.19
CA GLU A 103 -11.08 -4.40 0.11
C GLU A 103 -10.65 -5.22 -1.11
N PRO A 104 -10.66 -6.56 -1.00
CA PRO A 104 -10.43 -7.41 -2.16
C PRO A 104 -11.65 -7.39 -3.10
N VAL A 105 -11.42 -7.39 -4.40
CA VAL A 105 -12.43 -7.50 -5.45
C VAL A 105 -12.10 -8.62 -6.43
N ASP A 106 -13.11 -9.41 -6.77
CA ASP A 106 -13.04 -10.51 -7.73
C ASP A 106 -14.27 -10.50 -8.64
N PRO A 107 -14.13 -10.51 -9.96
CA PRO A 107 -12.87 -10.30 -10.68
C PRO A 107 -12.38 -8.84 -10.60
N PRO A 108 -11.09 -8.59 -10.88
CA PRO A 108 -10.60 -7.23 -11.02
C PRO A 108 -11.38 -6.47 -12.10
N THR A 109 -11.83 -5.28 -11.77
CA THR A 109 -12.57 -4.42 -12.70
C THR A 109 -11.81 -3.12 -12.96
N PRO A 110 -10.69 -3.16 -13.73
CA PRO A 110 -9.94 -1.96 -14.08
C PRO A 110 -10.85 -0.96 -14.78
N LYS A 111 -10.85 0.28 -14.33
CA LYS A 111 -11.79 1.34 -14.81
C LYS A 111 -13.27 1.05 -14.54
N GLY A 112 -13.59 0.01 -13.80
CA GLY A 112 -14.96 -0.41 -13.50
C GLY A 112 -15.61 0.43 -12.43
N GLY A 113 -15.48 1.67 -12.38
CA GLY A 113 -16.16 2.62 -11.54
C GLY A 113 -16.47 2.20 -10.09
N TYR A 114 -16.80 3.13 -9.26
CA TYR A 114 -17.29 2.88 -7.91
C TYR A 114 -18.82 3.04 -7.91
N ASN A 115 -19.57 1.95 -8.16
CA ASN A 115 -21.03 1.92 -8.00
C ASN A 115 -21.77 3.14 -8.60
N GLY A 116 -21.47 3.49 -9.86
CA GLY A 116 -22.07 4.63 -10.54
C GLY A 116 -21.31 5.97 -10.41
N TYR A 117 -20.19 6.00 -9.71
CA TYR A 117 -19.28 7.13 -9.73
C TYR A 117 -18.21 6.93 -10.82
N ASP A 118 -18.19 7.82 -11.79
CA ASP A 118 -17.12 7.82 -12.79
C ASP A 118 -15.83 8.40 -12.22
N LEU A 119 -14.75 7.66 -12.34
CA LEU A 119 -13.41 8.19 -12.14
C LEU A 119 -13.06 9.04 -13.37
N LYS A 120 -13.24 10.33 -13.27
CA LYS A 120 -12.85 11.30 -14.32
C LYS A 120 -11.38 11.62 -14.23
#